data_1d2feba24b512b255dc8aee602753455
#
_entry.id   1d2feba24b512b255dc8aee602753455
#
_cell.length_a   1.000
_cell.length_b   1.000
_cell.length_c   1.000
_cell.angle_alpha   90.00
_cell.angle_beta   90.00
_cell.angle_gamma   90.00
#
_symmetry.space_group_name_H-M   'P 1'
#
loop_
_entity.id
_entity.type
_entity.pdbx_description
1 polymer ?
#
loop_
_entity_poly.entity_id
_entity_poly.type
_entity_poly.pdbx_seq_one_letter_code
_entity_poly.pdbx_strand_id
1 'polypeptide(L)'
;MRKIAVVFPGVGYTKDRPLLYYSGKLAVKNGYELKSMDFSGIRWSKEKLKDKEFLRRTVERCLKTAEEALGEFGDISQDEIVFISKSIGTLVANAFGNRTGVDAKQICFSPLEAIEGFVRERGAVLFYGDEDPYADHRAIESIAKEKSLETFRIAGGNHSLETGDIFTDIDNLKSMMQRVAELIR
;
A
#
# COMPACT_ATOMS: atom_id res chain seq x y z
N MET A 1 -10.00 -1.26 22.50
CA MET A 1 -9.25 -1.53 21.27
C MET A 1 -9.95 -0.76 20.16
N ARG A 2 -9.29 0.27 19.63
CA ARG A 2 -9.79 1.05 18.49
C ARG A 2 -9.50 0.27 17.20
N LYS A 3 -10.22 0.63 16.14
CA LYS A 3 -9.90 0.16 14.78
C LYS A 3 -9.39 1.35 13.97
N ILE A 4 -8.14 1.27 13.48
CA ILE A 4 -7.48 2.37 12.79
C ILE A 4 -7.05 1.91 11.40
N ALA A 5 -7.51 2.61 10.36
CA ALA A 5 -7.07 2.41 8.98
C ALA A 5 -6.20 3.59 8.54
N VAL A 6 -5.00 3.32 8.05
CA VAL A 6 -4.09 4.35 7.58
C VAL A 6 -3.83 4.18 6.09
N VAL A 7 -4.09 5.23 5.31
CA VAL A 7 -3.85 5.25 3.86
C VAL A 7 -2.50 5.90 3.56
N PHE A 8 -1.63 5.15 2.87
CA PHE A 8 -0.32 5.61 2.40
C PHE A 8 -0.35 5.74 0.86
N PRO A 9 -0.57 6.94 0.33
CA PRO A 9 -0.71 7.16 -1.10
C PRO A 9 0.61 6.96 -1.86
N GLY A 10 0.50 6.80 -3.17
CA GLY A 10 1.62 6.77 -4.11
C GLY A 10 1.86 8.11 -4.79
N VAL A 11 2.87 8.14 -5.68
CA VAL A 11 3.16 9.30 -6.52
C VAL A 11 2.05 9.53 -7.54
N GLY A 12 1.34 10.65 -7.43
CA GLY A 12 0.23 10.98 -8.34
C GLY A 12 -0.99 10.05 -8.20
N TYR A 13 -0.98 9.16 -7.21
CA TYR A 13 -2.12 8.31 -6.86
C TYR A 13 -2.59 8.65 -5.45
N THR A 14 -3.47 9.65 -5.38
CA THR A 14 -3.98 10.19 -4.11
C THR A 14 -5.01 9.26 -3.47
N LYS A 15 -5.38 9.55 -2.22
CA LYS A 15 -6.44 8.85 -1.48
C LYS A 15 -7.81 8.87 -2.19
N ASP A 16 -8.02 9.81 -3.13
CA ASP A 16 -9.28 9.98 -3.88
C ASP A 16 -9.34 9.13 -5.16
N ARG A 17 -8.26 8.40 -5.49
CA ARG A 17 -8.24 7.45 -6.59
C ARG A 17 -8.87 6.12 -6.18
N PRO A 18 -9.48 5.38 -7.14
CA PRO A 18 -10.38 4.25 -6.87
C PRO A 18 -9.88 3.23 -5.84
N LEU A 19 -8.65 2.73 -5.97
CA LEU A 19 -8.12 1.69 -5.07
C LEU A 19 -8.09 2.16 -3.61
N LEU A 20 -7.54 3.35 -3.35
CA LEU A 20 -7.42 3.90 -2.01
C LEU A 20 -8.75 4.43 -1.49
N TYR A 21 -9.53 5.08 -2.35
CA TYR A 21 -10.85 5.62 -2.01
C TYR A 21 -11.81 4.53 -1.53
N TYR A 22 -12.02 3.49 -2.35
CA TYR A 22 -12.97 2.43 -1.99
C TYR A 22 -12.45 1.57 -0.83
N SER A 23 -11.15 1.30 -0.75
CA SER A 23 -10.56 0.61 0.42
C SER A 23 -10.79 1.40 1.71
N GLY A 24 -10.59 2.72 1.69
CA GLY A 24 -10.88 3.60 2.82
C GLY A 24 -12.37 3.59 3.20
N LYS A 25 -13.28 3.61 2.20
CA LYS A 25 -14.74 3.49 2.45
C LYS A 25 -15.11 2.15 3.08
N LEU A 26 -14.48 1.06 2.64
CA LEU A 26 -14.67 -0.26 3.25
C LEU A 26 -14.19 -0.29 4.70
N ALA A 27 -13.04 0.32 4.99
CA ALA A 27 -12.53 0.42 6.37
C ALA A 27 -13.50 1.19 7.26
N VAL A 28 -13.96 2.38 6.84
CA VAL A 28 -14.94 3.17 7.60
C VAL A 28 -16.24 2.40 7.82
N LYS A 29 -16.75 1.70 6.79
CA LYS A 29 -17.95 0.86 6.91
C LYS A 29 -17.79 -0.25 7.96
N ASN A 30 -16.58 -0.75 8.17
CA ASN A 30 -16.25 -1.78 9.16
C ASN A 30 -15.80 -1.19 10.52
N GLY A 31 -16.05 0.09 10.76
CA GLY A 31 -15.84 0.75 12.05
C GLY A 31 -14.41 1.26 12.29
N TYR A 32 -13.56 1.31 11.26
CA TYR A 32 -12.24 1.89 11.39
C TYR A 32 -12.29 3.41 11.34
N GLU A 33 -11.52 4.06 12.21
CA GLU A 33 -11.15 5.46 12.08
C GLU A 33 -10.12 5.59 10.94
N LEU A 34 -10.41 6.43 9.94
CA LEU A 34 -9.59 6.57 8.75
C LEU A 34 -8.65 7.78 8.83
N LYS A 35 -7.36 7.53 8.79
CA LYS A 35 -6.32 8.55 8.60
C LYS A 35 -5.68 8.38 7.22
N SER A 36 -5.46 9.48 6.52
CA SER A 36 -4.73 9.44 5.24
C SER A 36 -3.48 10.29 5.34
N MET A 37 -2.34 9.71 4.95
CA MET A 37 -1.09 10.46 4.85
C MET A 37 -1.15 11.45 3.72
N ASP A 38 -0.56 12.61 3.92
CA ASP A 38 -0.35 13.61 2.88
C ASP A 38 1.14 13.74 2.58
N PHE A 39 1.53 13.30 1.39
CA PHE A 39 2.89 13.39 0.89
C PHE A 39 3.06 14.45 -0.20
N SER A 40 2.10 15.36 -0.38
CA SER A 40 2.10 16.38 -1.44
C SER A 40 3.32 17.33 -1.37
N GLY A 41 3.84 17.58 -0.16
CA GLY A 41 5.06 18.36 0.06
C GLY A 41 6.37 17.65 -0.28
N ILE A 42 6.32 16.37 -0.66
CA ILE A 42 7.50 15.57 -0.98
C ILE A 42 7.69 15.54 -2.50
N ARG A 43 8.87 15.97 -2.97
CA ARG A 43 9.18 15.90 -4.41
C ARG A 43 9.35 14.44 -4.84
N TRP A 44 8.61 14.06 -5.85
CA TRP A 44 8.62 12.77 -6.48
C TRP A 44 9.19 12.84 -7.89
N SER A 45 9.78 11.74 -8.35
CA SER A 45 10.13 11.54 -9.76
C SER A 45 9.83 10.08 -10.11
N LYS A 46 8.94 9.86 -11.07
CA LYS A 46 8.62 8.52 -11.57
C LYS A 46 9.83 7.85 -12.21
N GLU A 47 10.69 8.64 -12.88
CA GLU A 47 11.90 8.19 -13.54
C GLU A 47 12.94 7.64 -12.55
N LYS A 48 12.86 8.07 -11.28
CA LYS A 48 13.77 7.68 -10.20
C LYS A 48 13.23 6.57 -9.31
N LEU A 49 12.10 5.94 -9.64
CA LEU A 49 11.54 4.85 -8.84
C LEU A 49 12.43 3.58 -8.83
N LYS A 50 13.37 3.46 -9.76
CA LYS A 50 14.41 2.41 -9.79
C LYS A 50 15.74 2.83 -9.14
N ASP A 51 15.89 4.10 -8.74
CA ASP A 51 17.07 4.61 -8.04
C ASP A 51 16.94 4.32 -6.53
N LYS A 52 17.72 3.37 -6.05
CA LYS A 52 17.67 2.90 -4.64
C LYS A 52 17.95 4.02 -3.63
N GLU A 53 18.88 4.91 -3.93
CA GLU A 53 19.22 6.02 -3.01
C GLU A 53 18.11 7.08 -2.99
N PHE A 54 17.52 7.38 -4.14
CA PHE A 54 16.35 8.24 -4.20
C PHE A 54 15.16 7.65 -3.43
N LEU A 55 14.88 6.36 -3.62
CA LEU A 55 13.82 5.67 -2.87
C LEU A 55 14.07 5.72 -1.37
N ARG A 56 15.28 5.39 -0.91
CA ARG A 56 15.66 5.41 0.50
C ARG A 56 15.42 6.78 1.12
N ARG A 57 15.93 7.85 0.50
CA ARG A 57 15.75 9.23 0.99
C ARG A 57 14.27 9.65 1.00
N THR A 58 13.52 9.22 0.01
CA THR A 58 12.11 9.58 -0.12
C THR A 58 11.29 8.84 0.93
N VAL A 59 11.53 7.55 1.15
CA VAL A 59 10.89 6.77 2.21
C VAL A 59 11.17 7.38 3.59
N GLU A 60 12.42 7.77 3.89
CA GLU A 60 12.77 8.43 5.15
C GLU A 60 12.00 9.73 5.39
N ARG A 61 11.84 10.55 4.35
CA ARG A 61 11.06 11.80 4.46
C ARG A 61 9.58 11.51 4.71
N CYS A 62 9.01 10.52 4.00
CA CYS A 62 7.63 10.10 4.20
C CYS A 62 7.40 9.49 5.59
N LEU A 63 8.36 8.72 6.09
CA LEU A 63 8.31 8.15 7.44
C LEU A 63 8.19 9.22 8.50
N LYS A 64 9.01 10.28 8.41
CA LYS A 64 8.91 11.40 9.34
C LYS A 64 7.52 12.02 9.36
N THR A 65 6.96 12.28 8.17
CA THR A 65 5.59 12.79 8.05
C THR A 65 4.55 11.83 8.65
N ALA A 66 4.73 10.52 8.44
CA ALA A 66 3.83 9.51 9.00
C ALA A 66 3.94 9.41 10.53
N GLU A 67 5.15 9.47 11.08
CA GLU A 67 5.39 9.47 12.53
C GLU A 67 4.75 10.69 13.20
N GLU A 68 4.90 11.88 12.61
CA GLU A 68 4.26 13.12 13.10
C GLU A 68 2.72 12.98 13.07
N ALA A 69 2.16 12.54 11.94
CA ALA A 69 0.70 12.44 11.76
C ALA A 69 0.07 11.33 12.63
N LEU A 70 0.75 10.20 12.84
CA LEU A 70 0.24 9.09 13.64
C LEU A 70 0.52 9.26 15.13
N GLY A 71 1.48 10.09 15.51
CA GLY A 71 1.71 10.47 16.89
C GLY A 71 0.48 11.10 17.56
N GLU A 72 -0.42 11.72 16.79
CA GLU A 72 -1.69 12.27 17.26
C GLU A 72 -2.62 11.22 17.87
N PHE A 73 -2.51 9.95 17.48
CA PHE A 73 -3.30 8.85 18.04
C PHE A 73 -2.78 8.34 19.38
N GLY A 74 -1.60 8.79 19.81
CA GLY A 74 -0.92 8.27 21.00
C GLY A 74 -0.45 6.82 20.82
N ASP A 75 -0.51 6.03 21.88
CA ASP A 75 -0.15 4.61 21.82
C ASP A 75 -1.22 3.81 21.06
N ILE A 76 -0.82 3.23 19.92
CA ILE A 76 -1.66 2.40 19.06
C ILE A 76 -1.28 0.92 19.10
N SER A 77 -0.38 0.51 20.00
CA SER A 77 0.17 -0.85 20.06
C SER A 77 -0.89 -1.94 20.36
N GLN A 78 -2.01 -1.55 20.97
CA GLN A 78 -3.10 -2.44 21.35
C GLN A 78 -4.34 -2.30 20.43
N ASP A 79 -4.23 -1.55 19.35
CA ASP A 79 -5.33 -1.29 18.44
C ASP A 79 -5.32 -2.28 17.25
N GLU A 80 -6.48 -2.50 16.65
CA GLU A 80 -6.59 -3.22 15.38
C GLU A 80 -6.24 -2.27 14.24
N ILE A 81 -5.13 -2.54 13.55
CA ILE A 81 -4.58 -1.61 12.56
C ILE A 81 -4.53 -2.24 11.19
N VAL A 82 -4.98 -1.50 10.18
CA VAL A 82 -4.79 -1.82 8.76
C VAL A 82 -4.10 -0.68 8.03
N PHE A 83 -3.05 -1.00 7.28
CA PHE A 83 -2.39 -0.09 6.36
C PHE A 83 -2.82 -0.40 4.93
N ILE A 84 -3.33 0.63 4.25
CA ILE A 84 -3.79 0.58 2.87
C ILE A 84 -2.83 1.44 2.05
N SER A 85 -2.05 0.84 1.18
CA SER A 85 -0.90 1.51 0.59
C SER A 85 -0.78 1.30 -0.91
N LYS A 86 -0.14 2.25 -1.62
CA LYS A 86 0.02 2.22 -3.07
C LYS A 86 1.44 2.63 -3.48
N SER A 87 2.06 1.83 -4.36
CA SER A 87 3.36 2.16 -4.96
C SER A 87 4.42 2.40 -3.86
N ILE A 88 5.12 3.53 -3.88
CA ILE A 88 6.09 3.88 -2.82
C ILE A 88 5.45 3.96 -1.43
N GLY A 89 4.15 4.27 -1.34
CA GLY A 89 3.40 4.19 -0.08
C GLY A 89 3.48 2.80 0.56
N THR A 90 3.66 1.72 -0.23
CA THR A 90 3.85 0.36 0.29
C THR A 90 5.17 0.22 1.05
N LEU A 91 6.23 0.88 0.58
CA LEU A 91 7.51 0.90 1.27
C LEU A 91 7.40 1.68 2.58
N VAL A 92 6.74 2.84 2.56
CA VAL A 92 6.56 3.69 3.74
C VAL A 92 5.73 2.97 4.80
N ALA A 93 4.60 2.37 4.43
CA ALA A 93 3.72 1.64 5.34
C ALA A 93 4.43 0.48 6.04
N ASN A 94 5.17 -0.34 5.28
CA ASN A 94 5.93 -1.46 5.84
C ASN A 94 7.11 -1.00 6.69
N ALA A 95 7.84 0.02 6.24
CA ALA A 95 8.95 0.61 7.01
C ALA A 95 8.45 1.24 8.33
N PHE A 96 7.30 1.92 8.31
CA PHE A 96 6.65 2.48 9.50
C PHE A 96 6.31 1.37 10.50
N GLY A 97 5.62 0.31 10.05
CA GLY A 97 5.30 -0.83 10.92
C GLY A 97 6.54 -1.48 11.54
N ASN A 98 7.64 -1.61 10.76
CA ASN A 98 8.90 -2.14 11.28
C ASN A 98 9.55 -1.22 12.32
N ARG A 99 9.56 0.10 12.05
CA ARG A 99 10.21 1.09 12.93
C ARG A 99 9.48 1.25 14.26
N THR A 100 8.15 1.23 14.22
CA THR A 100 7.31 1.48 15.40
C THR A 100 6.93 0.21 16.15
N GLY A 101 7.16 -0.96 15.56
CA GLY A 101 6.72 -2.24 16.13
C GLY A 101 5.20 -2.49 16.01
N VAL A 102 4.47 -1.62 15.31
CA VAL A 102 3.03 -1.76 15.10
C VAL A 102 2.75 -3.01 14.25
N ASP A 103 1.88 -3.87 14.74
CA ASP A 103 1.39 -5.04 14.02
C ASP A 103 0.14 -4.65 13.22
N ALA A 104 0.36 -4.26 11.97
CA ALA A 104 -0.70 -3.84 11.07
C ALA A 104 -0.87 -4.84 9.93
N LYS A 105 -2.13 -5.13 9.60
CA LYS A 105 -2.46 -5.84 8.37
C LYS A 105 -2.13 -4.94 7.17
N GLN A 106 -1.30 -5.42 6.23
CA GLN A 106 -0.80 -4.63 5.10
C GLN A 106 -1.56 -4.97 3.82
N ILE A 107 -2.24 -4.00 3.22
CA ILE A 107 -2.86 -4.09 1.90
C ILE A 107 -2.04 -3.23 0.94
N CYS A 108 -1.29 -3.89 0.05
CA CYS A 108 -0.29 -3.26 -0.80
C CYS A 108 -0.71 -3.30 -2.27
N PHE A 109 -1.06 -2.16 -2.85
CA PHE A 109 -1.37 -2.03 -4.27
C PHE A 109 -0.13 -1.61 -5.06
N SER A 110 0.17 -2.33 -6.14
CA SER A 110 1.34 -2.12 -7.02
C SER A 110 2.62 -1.83 -6.24
N PRO A 111 3.06 -2.77 -5.41
CA PRO A 111 4.31 -2.61 -4.65
C PRO A 111 5.49 -2.48 -5.61
N LEU A 112 6.54 -1.80 -5.17
CA LEU A 112 7.84 -1.78 -5.84
C LEU A 112 8.71 -2.92 -5.30
N GLU A 113 9.67 -3.41 -6.07
CA GLU A 113 10.57 -4.51 -5.69
C GLU A 113 11.31 -4.26 -4.37
N ALA A 114 11.63 -2.99 -4.09
CA ALA A 114 12.26 -2.59 -2.84
C ALA A 114 11.46 -2.92 -1.57
N ILE A 115 10.19 -3.37 -1.71
CA ILE A 115 9.36 -3.85 -0.59
C ILE A 115 9.99 -5.07 0.11
N GLU A 116 10.82 -5.85 -0.60
CA GLU A 116 11.56 -6.98 -0.06
C GLU A 116 12.27 -6.66 1.26
N GLY A 117 12.91 -5.50 1.33
CA GLY A 117 13.65 -5.05 2.52
C GLY A 117 12.78 -4.62 3.70
N PHE A 118 11.47 -4.50 3.52
CA PHE A 118 10.56 -3.95 4.52
C PHE A 118 9.41 -4.89 4.89
N VAL A 119 8.93 -5.73 3.97
CA VAL A 119 7.78 -6.61 4.20
C VAL A 119 8.15 -7.78 5.11
N ARG A 120 7.30 -8.04 6.10
CA ARG A 120 7.42 -9.19 7.01
C ARG A 120 6.82 -10.44 6.40
N GLU A 121 7.25 -11.61 6.85
CA GLU A 121 6.61 -12.87 6.48
C GLU A 121 5.12 -12.86 6.85
N ARG A 122 4.26 -13.30 5.92
CA ARG A 122 2.79 -13.34 6.06
C ARG A 122 2.15 -12.00 6.46
N GLY A 123 2.93 -10.90 6.39
CA GLY A 123 2.50 -9.59 6.87
C GLY A 123 1.70 -8.77 5.88
N ALA A 124 1.57 -9.18 4.62
CA ALA A 124 0.95 -8.37 3.58
C ALA A 124 0.17 -9.18 2.54
N VAL A 125 -0.78 -8.50 1.88
CA VAL A 125 -1.42 -8.96 0.65
C VAL A 125 -1.01 -8.00 -0.48
N LEU A 126 -0.45 -8.54 -1.55
CA LEU A 126 0.10 -7.77 -2.67
C LEU A 126 -0.84 -7.84 -3.89
N PHE A 127 -1.36 -6.70 -4.31
CA PHE A 127 -2.10 -6.54 -5.56
C PHE A 127 -1.16 -5.95 -6.62
N TYR A 128 -0.92 -6.65 -7.71
CA TYR A 128 0.03 -6.20 -8.74
C TYR A 128 -0.46 -6.50 -10.15
N GLY A 129 -0.04 -5.68 -11.10
CA GLY A 129 -0.26 -5.88 -12.52
C GLY A 129 0.97 -6.49 -13.18
N ASP A 130 0.78 -7.36 -14.15
CA ASP A 130 1.88 -8.00 -14.86
C ASP A 130 2.45 -7.18 -16.03
N GLU A 131 1.81 -6.06 -16.38
CA GLU A 131 2.28 -5.06 -17.35
C GLU A 131 2.70 -3.74 -16.66
N ASP A 132 3.07 -3.82 -15.37
CA ASP A 132 3.53 -2.65 -14.60
C ASP A 132 4.93 -2.21 -15.09
N PRO A 133 5.10 -1.00 -15.67
CA PRO A 133 6.39 -0.55 -16.18
C PRO A 133 7.39 -0.16 -15.07
N TYR A 134 6.94 -0.05 -13.82
CA TYR A 134 7.75 0.41 -12.69
C TYR A 134 8.22 -0.72 -11.77
N ALA A 135 7.61 -1.91 -11.86
CA ALA A 135 7.97 -3.07 -11.07
C ALA A 135 7.96 -4.35 -11.93
N ASP A 136 8.97 -5.19 -11.78
CA ASP A 136 8.98 -6.52 -12.39
C ASP A 136 8.07 -7.44 -11.58
N HIS A 137 6.96 -7.87 -12.19
CA HIS A 137 6.00 -8.76 -11.56
C HIS A 137 6.62 -10.09 -11.10
N ARG A 138 7.63 -10.61 -11.83
CA ARG A 138 8.33 -11.85 -11.46
C ARG A 138 9.13 -11.68 -10.17
N ALA A 139 9.75 -10.50 -9.99
CA ALA A 139 10.42 -10.18 -8.74
C ALA A 139 9.42 -10.07 -7.59
N ILE A 140 8.25 -9.44 -7.80
CA ILE A 140 7.18 -9.38 -6.81
C ILE A 140 6.66 -10.78 -6.45
N GLU A 141 6.48 -11.67 -7.42
CA GLU A 141 6.08 -13.07 -7.19
C GLU A 141 7.13 -13.85 -6.40
N SER A 142 8.42 -13.64 -6.70
CA SER A 142 9.54 -14.26 -5.97
C SER A 142 9.55 -13.82 -4.50
N ILE A 143 9.44 -12.52 -4.25
CA ILE A 143 9.36 -11.96 -2.90
C ILE A 143 8.14 -12.52 -2.14
N ALA A 144 6.99 -12.58 -2.81
CA ALA A 144 5.76 -13.10 -2.21
C ALA A 144 5.92 -14.58 -1.82
N LYS A 145 6.51 -15.38 -2.68
CA LYS A 145 6.77 -16.80 -2.40
C LYS A 145 7.75 -16.98 -1.24
N GLU A 146 8.86 -16.26 -1.24
CA GLU A 146 9.88 -16.35 -0.19
C GLU A 146 9.31 -15.97 1.18
N LYS A 147 8.51 -14.91 1.23
CA LYS A 147 7.93 -14.38 2.46
C LYS A 147 6.54 -14.92 2.79
N SER A 148 6.06 -15.91 2.04
CA SER A 148 4.72 -16.51 2.20
C SER A 148 3.59 -15.47 2.21
N LEU A 149 3.69 -14.47 1.31
CA LEU A 149 2.69 -13.42 1.15
C LEU A 149 1.59 -13.86 0.21
N GLU A 150 0.39 -13.38 0.47
CA GLU A 150 -0.73 -13.54 -0.45
C GLU A 150 -0.62 -12.56 -1.62
N THR A 151 -1.00 -13.00 -2.81
CA THR A 151 -0.96 -12.17 -4.02
C THR A 151 -2.28 -12.17 -4.76
N PHE A 152 -2.57 -11.03 -5.41
CA PHE A 152 -3.68 -10.85 -6.32
C PHE A 152 -3.15 -10.22 -7.60
N ARG A 153 -2.98 -11.03 -8.65
CA ARG A 153 -2.45 -10.58 -9.95
C ARG A 153 -3.57 -10.05 -10.84
N ILE A 154 -3.35 -8.91 -11.49
CA ILE A 154 -4.19 -8.35 -12.53
C ILE A 154 -3.49 -8.57 -13.88
N ALA A 155 -4.06 -9.47 -14.69
CA ALA A 155 -3.54 -9.76 -16.04
C ALA A 155 -3.71 -8.53 -16.95
N GLY A 156 -2.63 -8.13 -17.63
CA GLY A 156 -2.58 -6.90 -18.44
C GLY A 156 -2.61 -5.61 -17.62
N GLY A 157 -2.57 -5.70 -16.29
CA GLY A 157 -2.64 -4.53 -15.41
C GLY A 157 -1.35 -3.72 -15.38
N ASN A 158 -1.48 -2.41 -15.59
CA ASN A 158 -0.38 -1.45 -15.46
C ASN A 158 -0.16 -1.05 -13.98
N HIS A 159 0.65 0.00 -13.74
CA HIS A 159 0.91 0.50 -12.37
C HIS A 159 -0.33 1.04 -11.64
N SER A 160 -1.42 1.37 -12.34
CA SER A 160 -2.71 1.73 -11.73
C SER A 160 -3.62 0.51 -11.49
N LEU A 161 -3.18 -0.69 -11.89
CA LEU A 161 -3.95 -1.94 -11.96
C LEU A 161 -5.11 -1.84 -12.97
N GLU A 162 -4.88 -1.10 -14.05
CA GLU A 162 -5.79 -0.88 -15.17
C GLU A 162 -5.21 -1.53 -16.43
N THR A 163 -6.08 -2.14 -17.24
CA THR A 163 -5.72 -2.80 -18.51
C THR A 163 -5.90 -1.87 -19.72
N GLY A 164 -6.64 -0.78 -19.51
CA GLY A 164 -7.06 0.15 -20.57
C GLY A 164 -8.40 -0.18 -21.21
N ASP A 165 -9.00 -1.35 -20.88
CA ASP A 165 -10.40 -1.64 -21.17
C ASP A 165 -11.27 -1.29 -19.97
N ILE A 166 -12.17 -0.32 -20.12
CA ILE A 166 -12.92 0.28 -19.02
C ILE A 166 -13.78 -0.77 -18.27
N PHE A 167 -14.42 -1.70 -18.97
CA PHE A 167 -15.30 -2.68 -18.35
C PHE A 167 -14.49 -3.74 -17.58
N THR A 168 -13.41 -4.21 -18.18
CA THR A 168 -12.44 -5.10 -17.52
C THR A 168 -11.87 -4.43 -16.27
N ASP A 169 -11.52 -3.14 -16.32
CA ASP A 169 -10.97 -2.39 -15.19
C ASP A 169 -12.00 -2.23 -14.07
N ILE A 170 -13.28 -2.04 -14.38
CA ILE A 170 -14.37 -2.00 -13.39
C ILE A 170 -14.53 -3.38 -12.70
N ASP A 171 -14.53 -4.47 -13.48
CA ASP A 171 -14.65 -5.82 -12.95
C ASP A 171 -13.44 -6.21 -12.09
N ASN A 172 -12.23 -5.84 -12.52
CA ASN A 172 -11.00 -6.00 -11.73
C ASN A 172 -11.06 -5.20 -10.44
N LEU A 173 -11.48 -3.93 -10.48
CA LEU A 173 -11.65 -3.10 -9.30
C LEU A 173 -12.65 -3.74 -8.33
N LYS A 174 -13.80 -4.21 -8.81
CA LYS A 174 -14.80 -4.91 -7.99
C LYS A 174 -14.18 -6.13 -7.30
N SER A 175 -13.46 -6.96 -8.04
CA SER A 175 -12.83 -8.18 -7.51
C SER A 175 -11.79 -7.86 -6.44
N MET A 176 -10.93 -6.84 -6.67
CA MET A 176 -9.98 -6.35 -5.69
C MET A 176 -10.68 -5.83 -4.43
N MET A 177 -11.76 -5.05 -4.57
CA MET A 177 -12.50 -4.52 -3.42
C MET A 177 -13.24 -5.60 -2.63
N GLN A 178 -13.70 -6.68 -3.27
CA GLN A 178 -14.24 -7.85 -2.59
C GLN A 178 -13.16 -8.49 -1.71
N ARG A 179 -11.94 -8.67 -2.23
CA ARG A 179 -10.82 -9.20 -1.45
C ARG A 179 -10.42 -8.27 -0.30
N VAL A 180 -10.33 -6.96 -0.55
CA VAL A 180 -10.09 -5.96 0.50
C VAL A 180 -11.15 -6.04 1.60
N ALA A 181 -12.43 -6.17 1.24
CA ALA A 181 -13.52 -6.29 2.21
C ALA A 181 -13.39 -7.53 3.11
N GLU A 182 -12.85 -8.64 2.61
CA GLU A 182 -12.54 -9.83 3.41
C GLU A 182 -11.40 -9.59 4.40
N LEU A 183 -10.41 -8.82 3.99
CA LEU A 183 -9.23 -8.50 4.82
C LEU A 183 -9.53 -7.51 5.96
N ILE A 184 -10.53 -6.64 5.77
CA ILE A 184 -10.87 -5.54 6.72
C ILE A 184 -12.07 -5.90 7.63
N ARG A 185 -12.54 -7.11 7.61
CA ARG A 185 -13.66 -7.57 8.48
C ARG A 185 -13.28 -7.65 9.93
#